data_825f874ed31b707bf9fb9e4afc082851
#
_entry.id   825f874ed31b707bf9fb9e4afc082851
#
_cell.length_a   1.000
_cell.length_b   1.000
_cell.length_c   1.000
_cell.angle_alpha   90.00
_cell.angle_beta   90.00
_cell.angle_gamma   90.00
#
_symmetry.space_group_name_H-M   'P 1'
#
loop_
_entity.id
_entity.type
_entity.pdbx_description
1 polymer ?
#
loop_
_entity_poly.entity_id
_entity_poly.type
_entity_poly.pdbx_seq_one_letter_code
_entity_poly.pdbx_strand_id
1 'polypeptide(L)'
;MNATATIAPAPQYMRALERANKVRLARAELKRKVSMDEADAAEVILSCPWEAQSMAVADLLMSQRRWGQTRCRKFLAQIPMSEKKTIGSMTERQRRTLAAMLRSSAERGRAWGATPLLTDSLTRA
;
A
#
# COMPACT_ATOMS: atom_id res chain seq x y z
N MET A 1 16.70 -41.14 -17.61
CA MET A 1 16.33 -40.74 -17.46
C MET A 1 16.15 -39.90 -17.21
N ASN A 2 16.48 -39.73 -17.21
CA ASN A 2 16.20 -38.76 -16.96
C ASN A 2 16.10 -38.21 -15.88
N ALA A 3 16.08 -38.66 -15.15
CA ALA A 3 15.82 -38.13 -13.87
C ALA A 3 16.70 -36.93 -13.58
N THR A 4 17.91 -37.01 -13.92
CA THR A 4 18.85 -35.92 -13.71
C THR A 4 18.51 -34.71 -14.57
N ALA A 5 18.07 -34.97 -15.75
CA ALA A 5 17.70 -33.89 -16.65
C ALA A 5 16.55 -33.06 -16.08
N THR A 6 15.65 -33.74 -15.39
CA THR A 6 14.52 -33.05 -14.82
C THR A 6 14.90 -32.30 -13.56
N ILE A 7 15.91 -32.74 -12.88
CA ILE A 7 16.31 -32.12 -11.65
C ILE A 7 16.87 -30.72 -11.87
N ALA A 8 17.64 -30.55 -12.90
CA ALA A 8 18.28 -29.27 -13.15
C ALA A 8 17.30 -28.12 -13.36
N PRO A 9 16.29 -28.26 -14.24
CA PRO A 9 15.31 -27.19 -14.40
C PRO A 9 14.36 -27.09 -13.23
N ALA A 10 14.09 -28.20 -12.55
CA ALA A 10 13.16 -28.18 -11.43
C ALA A 10 13.58 -27.24 -10.31
N PRO A 11 14.83 -27.22 -9.87
CA PRO A 11 15.24 -26.29 -8.83
C PRO A 11 15.02 -24.84 -9.19
N GLN A 12 15.30 -24.46 -10.43
CA GLN A 12 15.07 -23.08 -10.86
C GLN A 12 13.61 -22.74 -10.82
N TYR A 13 12.79 -23.62 -11.34
CA TYR A 13 11.37 -23.44 -11.37
C TYR A 13 10.81 -23.34 -9.94
N MET A 14 11.27 -24.21 -9.07
CA MET A 14 10.83 -24.21 -7.69
C MET A 14 11.26 -22.95 -6.96
N ARG A 15 12.44 -22.45 -7.23
CA ARG A 15 12.92 -21.21 -6.64
C ARG A 15 12.07 -20.04 -7.09
N ALA A 16 11.66 -20.02 -8.35
CA ALA A 16 10.79 -18.97 -8.85
C ALA A 16 9.45 -19.03 -8.15
N LEU A 17 8.91 -20.22 -7.96
CA LEU A 17 7.65 -20.39 -7.25
C LEU A 17 7.77 -19.98 -5.78
N GLU A 18 8.86 -20.36 -5.15
CA GLU A 18 9.08 -19.99 -3.77
C GLU A 18 9.15 -18.49 -3.60
N ARG A 19 9.84 -17.80 -4.51
CA ARG A 19 9.93 -16.35 -4.46
C ARG A 19 8.56 -15.72 -4.69
N ALA A 20 7.81 -16.25 -5.65
CA ALA A 20 6.47 -15.73 -5.93
C ALA A 20 5.56 -15.92 -4.72
N ASN A 21 5.63 -17.07 -4.09
CA ASN A 21 4.85 -17.34 -2.89
C ASN A 21 5.27 -16.45 -1.73
N LYS A 22 6.56 -16.25 -1.58
CA LYS A 22 7.09 -15.40 -0.51
C LYS A 22 6.59 -13.97 -0.68
N VAL A 23 6.64 -13.45 -1.89
CA VAL A 23 6.13 -12.11 -2.19
C VAL A 23 4.65 -12.03 -1.91
N ARG A 24 3.90 -13.03 -2.34
CA ARG A 24 2.45 -13.07 -2.16
C ARG A 24 2.07 -13.07 -0.69
N LEU A 25 2.75 -13.89 0.08
CA LEU A 25 2.48 -13.96 1.52
C LEU A 25 2.86 -12.67 2.23
N ALA A 26 3.99 -12.10 1.85
CA ALA A 26 4.44 -10.86 2.45
C ALA A 26 3.48 -9.71 2.12
N ARG A 27 2.96 -9.68 0.89
CA ARG A 27 1.98 -8.68 0.51
C ARG A 27 0.67 -8.84 1.27
N ALA A 28 0.24 -10.09 1.43
CA ALA A 28 -0.98 -10.34 2.18
C ALA A 28 -0.83 -9.87 3.62
N GLU A 29 0.31 -10.12 4.20
CA GLU A 29 0.58 -9.69 5.56
C GLU A 29 0.65 -8.17 5.65
N LEU A 30 1.27 -7.53 4.67
CA LEU A 30 1.35 -6.08 4.63
C LEU A 30 -0.05 -5.46 4.52
N LYS A 31 -0.89 -6.00 3.65
CA LYS A 31 -2.26 -5.52 3.49
C LYS A 31 -3.04 -5.69 4.79
N ARG A 32 -2.84 -6.82 5.46
CA ARG A 32 -3.48 -7.06 6.72
C ARG A 32 -3.06 -6.03 7.76
N LYS A 33 -1.78 -5.76 7.87
CA LYS A 33 -1.27 -4.78 8.82
C LYS A 33 -1.80 -3.38 8.53
N VAL A 34 -1.86 -3.02 7.26
CA VAL A 34 -2.40 -1.72 6.87
C VAL A 34 -3.88 -1.63 7.24
N SER A 35 -4.64 -2.70 7.01
CA SER A 35 -6.06 -2.70 7.32
C SER A 35 -6.33 -2.67 8.82
N MET A 36 -5.40 -3.15 9.62
CA MET A 36 -5.54 -3.18 11.08
C MET A 36 -4.86 -1.99 11.76
N ASP A 37 -4.38 -1.04 10.98
CA ASP A 37 -3.65 0.13 11.46
C ASP A 37 -2.35 -0.23 12.17
N GLU A 38 -1.81 -1.40 11.91
CA GLU A 38 -0.51 -1.80 12.42
C GLU A 38 0.62 -1.26 11.55
N ALA A 39 0.30 -0.89 10.32
CA ALA A 39 1.25 -0.27 9.41
C ALA A 39 0.59 0.92 8.75
N ASP A 40 1.36 1.96 8.54
CA ASP A 40 0.89 3.19 7.93
C ASP A 40 1.17 3.13 6.43
N ALA A 41 0.13 3.32 5.62
CA ALA A 41 0.28 3.28 4.16
C ALA A 41 1.29 4.31 3.66
N ALA A 42 1.30 5.49 4.26
CA ALA A 42 2.26 6.53 3.89
C ALA A 42 3.69 6.07 4.14
N GLU A 43 3.92 5.41 5.27
CA GLU A 43 5.23 4.90 5.61
C GLU A 43 5.66 3.80 4.64
N VAL A 44 4.74 2.93 4.26
CA VAL A 44 5.01 1.88 3.28
C VAL A 44 5.43 2.48 1.95
N ILE A 45 4.76 3.54 1.53
CA ILE A 45 5.09 4.21 0.28
C ILE A 45 6.49 4.82 0.35
N LEU A 46 6.82 5.45 1.46
CA LEU A 46 8.12 6.10 1.61
C LEU A 46 9.25 5.09 1.73
N SER A 47 9.07 4.04 2.52
CA SER A 47 10.12 3.07 2.73
C SER A 47 10.22 2.05 1.59
N CYS A 48 9.13 1.85 0.87
CA CYS A 48 9.08 0.94 -0.26
C CYS A 48 9.71 -0.41 0.06
N PRO A 49 9.12 -1.20 0.97
CA PRO A 49 9.68 -2.50 1.28
C PRO A 49 9.64 -3.39 0.06
N TRP A 50 10.48 -4.43 0.05
CA TRP A 50 10.64 -5.28 -1.12
C TRP A 50 9.32 -5.91 -1.59
N GLU A 51 8.43 -6.24 -0.69
CA GLU A 51 7.15 -6.85 -1.05
C GLU A 51 6.18 -5.84 -1.65
N ALA A 52 6.39 -4.56 -1.42
CA ALA A 52 5.53 -3.52 -1.95
C ALA A 52 6.01 -2.98 -3.30
N GLN A 53 7.22 -3.27 -3.69
CA GLN A 53 7.79 -2.70 -4.92
C GLN A 53 6.95 -2.95 -6.15
N SER A 54 6.44 -4.15 -6.30
CA SER A 54 5.64 -4.49 -7.47
C SER A 54 4.13 -4.43 -7.20
N MET A 55 3.75 -3.92 -6.04
CA MET A 55 2.34 -3.76 -5.69
C MET A 55 1.79 -2.49 -6.31
N ALA A 56 0.60 -2.56 -6.88
CA ALA A 56 -0.04 -1.38 -7.43
C ALA A 56 -0.42 -0.42 -6.30
N VAL A 57 -0.28 0.87 -6.54
CA VAL A 57 -0.58 1.86 -5.51
C VAL A 57 -2.04 1.77 -5.07
N ALA A 58 -2.94 1.47 -6.00
CA ALA A 58 -4.35 1.33 -5.65
C ALA A 58 -4.59 0.17 -4.68
N ASP A 59 -3.87 -0.93 -4.86
CA ASP A 59 -3.99 -2.08 -3.96
C ASP A 59 -3.63 -1.71 -2.53
N LEU A 60 -2.57 -0.94 -2.38
CA LEU A 60 -2.16 -0.51 -1.05
C LEU A 60 -3.18 0.44 -0.44
N LEU A 61 -3.64 1.40 -1.22
CA LEU A 61 -4.61 2.38 -0.73
C LEU A 61 -5.92 1.73 -0.32
N MET A 62 -6.39 0.78 -1.12
CA MET A 62 -7.64 0.07 -0.81
C MET A 62 -7.50 -0.92 0.33
N SER A 63 -6.29 -1.21 0.76
CA SER A 63 -6.08 -2.04 1.94
C SER A 63 -6.41 -1.31 3.22
N GLN A 64 -6.43 0.00 3.20
CA GLN A 64 -6.76 0.79 4.36
C GLN A 64 -8.23 0.66 4.70
N ARG A 65 -8.54 0.75 5.98
CA ARG A 65 -9.93 0.68 6.42
C ARG A 65 -10.73 1.82 5.80
N ARG A 66 -11.92 1.48 5.37
CA ARG A 66 -12.88 2.43 4.79
C ARG A 66 -12.45 3.04 3.46
N TRP A 67 -11.40 2.52 2.87
CA TRP A 67 -10.99 2.96 1.55
C TRP A 67 -11.58 2.01 0.51
N GLY A 68 -12.51 2.52 -0.27
CA GLY A 68 -13.06 1.78 -1.38
C GLY A 68 -12.45 2.27 -2.68
N GLN A 69 -12.92 1.68 -3.78
CA GLN A 69 -12.43 2.02 -5.10
C GLN A 69 -12.69 3.48 -5.46
N THR A 70 -13.86 3.99 -5.13
CA THR A 70 -14.21 5.37 -5.43
C THR A 70 -13.29 6.36 -4.72
N ARG A 71 -13.07 6.13 -3.44
CA ARG A 71 -12.18 6.99 -2.66
C ARG A 71 -10.76 6.95 -3.21
N CYS A 72 -10.31 5.76 -3.56
CA CYS A 72 -8.98 5.57 -4.12
C CYS A 72 -8.82 6.36 -5.43
N ARG A 73 -9.80 6.26 -6.31
CA ARG A 73 -9.76 6.97 -7.59
C ARG A 73 -9.77 8.48 -7.40
N LYS A 74 -10.61 8.97 -6.51
CA LYS A 74 -10.66 10.40 -6.25
C LYS A 74 -9.34 10.90 -5.68
N PHE A 75 -8.77 10.12 -4.80
CA PHE A 75 -7.50 10.48 -4.20
C PHE A 75 -6.39 10.55 -5.25
N LEU A 76 -6.28 9.53 -6.10
CA LEU A 76 -5.25 9.48 -7.12
C LEU A 76 -5.46 10.51 -8.23
N ALA A 77 -6.68 10.94 -8.42
CA ALA A 77 -6.96 11.97 -9.41
C ALA A 77 -6.34 13.33 -9.02
N GLN A 78 -6.14 13.55 -7.75
CA GLN A 78 -5.50 14.77 -7.27
C GLN A 78 -4.01 14.77 -7.57
N ILE A 79 -3.46 13.58 -7.73
CA ILE A 79 -2.08 13.40 -8.14
C ILE A 79 -2.19 12.68 -9.47
N PRO A 80 -1.75 13.26 -10.58
CA PRO A 80 -1.93 12.62 -11.88
C PRO A 80 -1.15 11.30 -11.93
N MET A 81 -1.75 10.26 -11.43
CA MET A 81 -1.13 8.96 -11.27
C MET A 81 -2.13 7.85 -11.56
N SER A 82 -1.69 6.85 -12.28
CA SER A 82 -2.52 5.70 -12.60
C SER A 82 -2.69 4.79 -11.38
N GLU A 83 -3.87 4.19 -11.25
CA GLU A 83 -4.12 3.21 -10.22
C GLU A 83 -3.18 2.02 -10.32
N LYS A 84 -2.73 1.73 -11.52
CA LYS A 84 -1.87 0.59 -11.78
C LYS A 84 -0.38 0.87 -11.55
N LYS A 85 -0.03 2.11 -11.26
CA LYS A 85 1.34 2.47 -10.98
C LYS A 85 1.83 1.69 -9.78
N THR A 86 3.00 1.04 -9.92
CA THR A 86 3.54 0.28 -8.80
C THR A 86 4.32 1.21 -7.88
N ILE A 87 4.36 0.86 -6.62
CA ILE A 87 5.04 1.68 -5.62
C ILE A 87 6.51 1.84 -5.94
N GLY A 88 7.16 0.76 -6.39
CA GLY A 88 8.57 0.82 -6.72
C GLY A 88 8.89 1.61 -7.97
N SER A 89 7.90 1.83 -8.84
CA SER A 89 8.13 2.58 -10.07
C SER A 89 7.87 4.08 -9.91
N MET A 90 7.37 4.50 -8.76
CA MET A 90 7.16 5.90 -8.49
C MET A 90 8.48 6.60 -8.23
N THR A 91 8.57 7.86 -8.66
CA THR A 91 9.73 8.67 -8.33
C THR A 91 9.68 9.02 -6.85
N GLU A 92 10.81 9.45 -6.32
CA GLU A 92 10.87 9.85 -4.93
C GLU A 92 9.91 11.00 -4.66
N ARG A 93 9.84 11.94 -5.59
CA ARG A 93 8.92 13.07 -5.46
C ARG A 93 7.46 12.59 -5.39
N GLN A 94 7.09 11.66 -6.26
CA GLN A 94 5.75 11.10 -6.25
C GLN A 94 5.44 10.41 -4.95
N ARG A 95 6.39 9.65 -4.42
CA ARG A 95 6.20 8.96 -3.15
C ARG A 95 6.00 9.93 -2.00
N ARG A 96 6.81 10.97 -1.98
CA ARG A 96 6.70 11.99 -0.92
C ARG A 96 5.38 12.73 -0.99
N THR A 97 4.98 13.09 -2.19
CA THR A 97 3.71 13.80 -2.39
C THR A 97 2.55 12.93 -1.95
N LEU A 98 2.55 11.69 -2.38
CA LEU A 98 1.48 10.75 -2.04
C LEU A 98 1.42 10.51 -0.54
N ALA A 99 2.57 10.30 0.08
CA ALA A 99 2.61 10.07 1.52
C ALA A 99 2.12 11.29 2.30
N ALA A 100 2.51 12.47 1.88
CA ALA A 100 2.07 13.70 2.53
C ALA A 100 0.56 13.87 2.43
N MET A 101 0.00 13.58 1.27
CA MET A 101 -1.45 13.67 1.08
C MET A 101 -2.19 12.63 1.89
N LEU A 102 -1.63 11.43 2.00
CA LEU A 102 -2.23 10.39 2.82
C LEU A 102 -2.26 10.78 4.29
N ARG A 103 -1.18 11.34 4.78
CA ARG A 103 -1.13 11.77 6.18
C ARG A 103 -2.09 12.90 6.44
N SER A 104 -2.20 13.82 5.53
CA SER A 104 -3.14 14.92 5.63
C SER A 104 -4.58 14.40 5.64
N SER A 105 -4.86 13.43 4.79
CA SER A 105 -6.18 12.81 4.72
C SER A 105 -6.51 12.06 6.01
N ALA A 106 -5.52 11.35 6.57
CA ALA A 106 -5.71 10.62 7.82
C ALA A 106 -5.98 11.57 8.98
N GLU A 107 -5.28 12.68 9.01
CA GLU A 107 -5.50 13.67 10.05
C GLU A 107 -6.90 14.27 9.96
N ARG A 108 -7.34 14.57 8.76
CA ARG A 108 -8.70 15.07 8.57
C ARG A 108 -9.73 14.05 9.01
N GLY A 109 -9.48 12.78 8.69
CA GLY A 109 -10.37 11.71 9.10
C GLY A 109 -10.43 11.56 10.61
N ARG A 110 -9.30 11.66 11.27
CA ARG A 110 -9.26 11.58 12.72
C ARG A 110 -9.97 12.77 13.36
N ALA A 111 -9.74 13.95 12.82
CA ALA A 111 -10.37 15.15 13.33
C ALA A 111 -11.89 15.04 13.21
N TRP A 112 -12.35 14.57 12.08
CA TRP A 112 -13.78 14.39 11.88
C TRP A 112 -14.37 13.36 12.83
N GLY A 113 -13.66 12.25 13.02
CA GLY A 113 -14.17 11.19 13.86
C GLY A 113 -14.00 11.42 15.35
N ALA A 114 -12.91 12.04 15.73
CA ALA A 114 -12.56 12.17 17.13
C ALA A 114 -13.15 13.39 17.81
N THR A 115 -13.33 14.46 17.08
CA THR A 115 -13.63 15.72 17.71
C THR A 115 -14.86 16.46 17.23
N PRO A 116 -15.73 15.85 16.46
CA PRO A 116 -16.83 16.62 15.88
C PRO A 116 -17.62 17.41 16.88
N LEU A 117 -17.67 16.94 18.09
CA LEU A 117 -18.44 17.60 19.10
C LEU A 117 -17.65 18.54 19.95
N LEU A 118 -16.62 18.02 20.51
CA LEU A 118 -15.86 18.76 21.49
C LEU A 118 -15.09 19.91 20.91
N THR A 119 -14.30 19.59 19.93
CA THR A 119 -13.38 20.56 19.38
C THR A 119 -14.10 21.71 18.75
N ASP A 120 -15.12 21.41 18.02
CA ASP A 120 -15.87 22.46 17.36
C ASP A 120 -16.41 23.46 18.33
N SER A 121 -17.01 22.96 19.37
CA SER A 121 -17.58 23.85 20.37
C SER A 121 -16.54 24.71 20.99
N LEU A 122 -15.47 24.11 21.39
CA LEU A 122 -14.40 24.82 22.04
C LEU A 122 -13.71 25.80 21.14
N THR A 123 -13.49 25.40 19.95
CA THR A 123 -12.78 26.23 19.00
C THR A 123 -13.54 27.50 18.68
N ARG A 124 -14.82 27.39 18.62
CA ARG A 124 -15.62 28.56 18.31
C ARG A 124 -15.83 29.45 19.51
N ALA A 125 -15.75 28.86 20.64
CA ALA A 125 -15.87 29.63 21.84
C ALA A 125 -14.60 30.40 22.11
#